data_17e1e346d4743edc41624ae8c52e7687
#
_entry.id   17e1e346d4743edc41624ae8c52e7687
#
_cell.length_a   1.000
_cell.length_b   1.000
_cell.length_c   1.000
_cell.angle_alpha   90.00
_cell.angle_beta   90.00
_cell.angle_gamma   90.00
#
_symmetry.space_group_name_H-M   'P 1'
#
loop_
_entity.id
_entity.type
_entity.pdbx_description
1 polymer ?
#
loop_
_entity_poly.entity_id
_entity_poly.type
_entity_poly.pdbx_seq_one_letter_code
_entity_poly.pdbx_strand_id
1 'polypeptide(L)'
;MTTLELLKRDAEYGWKELTQSLDGVTEGQSWTMLANGGSDYLHTDASIHGIVHHVASVRWMYGSICFRNSEIRWREVADQVAAFEPSWSAAIDYLHRGHEYWMESWARLTDIEEIRPTNWKKELPAWRIIQTMNQHDSYHAGQIAMLRYAVGESQEKPTSAAEDIRQHCRDSIAW
;
A
#
# COMPACT_ATOMS: atom_id res chain seq x y z
N MET A 1 -25.48 -5.64 13.09
CA MET A 1 -24.23 -5.33 12.35
C MET A 1 -24.46 -5.70 10.90
N THR A 2 -24.36 -4.76 10.00
CA THR A 2 -24.47 -4.98 8.55
C THR A 2 -23.14 -5.50 8.00
N THR A 3 -23.16 -6.06 6.79
CA THR A 3 -21.93 -6.52 6.13
C THR A 3 -20.96 -5.35 5.88
N LEU A 4 -21.48 -4.17 5.57
CA LEU A 4 -20.64 -2.97 5.41
C LEU A 4 -19.95 -2.57 6.73
N GLU A 5 -20.64 -2.66 7.86
CA GLU A 5 -20.05 -2.42 9.18
C GLU A 5 -18.96 -3.45 9.50
N LEU A 6 -19.16 -4.71 9.12
CA LEU A 6 -18.14 -5.74 9.27
C LEU A 6 -16.91 -5.44 8.43
N LEU A 7 -17.09 -5.09 7.16
CA LEU A 7 -15.96 -4.71 6.27
C LEU A 7 -15.19 -3.49 6.77
N LYS A 8 -15.87 -2.50 7.37
CA LYS A 8 -15.22 -1.35 8.00
C LYS A 8 -14.36 -1.75 9.19
N ARG A 9 -14.89 -2.60 10.06
CA ARG A 9 -14.12 -3.11 11.21
C ARG A 9 -12.92 -3.95 10.79
N ASP A 10 -13.07 -4.76 9.76
CA ASP A 10 -11.97 -5.52 9.16
C ASP A 10 -10.88 -4.59 8.59
N ALA A 11 -11.29 -3.52 7.91
CA ALA A 11 -10.36 -2.51 7.38
C ALA A 11 -9.60 -1.81 8.52
N GLU A 12 -10.28 -1.41 9.59
CA GLU A 12 -9.66 -0.82 10.78
C GLU A 12 -8.70 -1.80 11.46
N TYR A 13 -9.04 -3.09 11.51
CA TYR A 13 -8.18 -4.11 12.08
C TYR A 13 -6.91 -4.31 11.24
N GLY A 14 -7.05 -4.52 9.94
CA GLY A 14 -5.91 -4.67 9.03
C GLY A 14 -5.00 -3.44 9.04
N TRP A 15 -5.58 -2.24 9.08
CA TRP A 15 -4.84 -0.99 9.22
C TRP A 15 -4.05 -0.91 10.52
N LYS A 16 -4.66 -1.32 11.63
CA LYS A 16 -3.99 -1.38 12.93
C LYS A 16 -2.81 -2.36 12.92
N GLU A 17 -2.98 -3.56 12.37
CA GLU A 17 -1.90 -4.54 12.21
C GLU A 17 -0.75 -3.97 11.39
N LEU A 18 -1.06 -3.32 10.27
CA LEU A 18 -0.06 -2.70 9.41
C LEU A 18 0.71 -1.59 10.12
N THR A 19 0.01 -0.66 10.75
CA THR A 19 0.66 0.47 11.46
C THR A 19 1.47 0.00 12.66
N GLN A 20 0.98 -0.97 13.43
CA GLN A 20 1.74 -1.58 14.52
C GLN A 20 3.01 -2.28 14.03
N SER A 21 2.98 -2.89 12.86
CA SER A 21 4.19 -3.49 12.27
C SER A 21 5.25 -2.44 11.90
N LEU A 22 4.86 -1.18 11.74
CA LEU A 22 5.74 -0.05 11.42
C LEU A 22 6.24 0.70 12.67
N ASP A 23 5.67 0.46 13.84
CA ASP A 23 6.02 1.17 15.07
C ASP A 23 7.51 1.03 15.40
N GLY A 24 8.17 2.19 15.57
CA GLY A 24 9.59 2.25 15.91
C GLY A 24 10.55 1.90 14.76
N VAL A 25 10.06 1.70 13.53
CA VAL A 25 10.95 1.54 12.36
C VAL A 25 11.67 2.86 12.10
N THR A 26 13.00 2.82 12.10
CA THR A 26 13.85 3.97 11.78
C THR A 26 14.06 4.12 10.28
N GLU A 27 14.56 5.27 9.84
CA GLU A 27 14.98 5.50 8.44
C GLU A 27 15.91 4.40 7.95
N GLY A 28 16.96 4.05 8.71
CA GLY A 28 17.90 2.99 8.34
C GLY A 28 17.24 1.62 8.21
N GLN A 29 16.37 1.27 9.16
CA GLN A 29 15.63 -0.01 9.12
C GLN A 29 14.64 -0.08 7.95
N SER A 30 14.07 1.05 7.55
CA SER A 30 13.10 1.08 6.44
C SER A 30 13.70 0.61 5.12
N TRP A 31 15.01 0.78 4.94
CA TRP A 31 15.75 0.36 3.74
C TRP A 31 16.27 -1.08 3.79
N THR A 32 15.99 -1.79 4.87
CA THR A 32 16.41 -3.16 5.01
C THR A 32 15.76 -4.07 3.98
N MET A 33 16.61 -4.84 3.29
CA MET A 33 16.20 -5.85 2.33
C MET A 33 16.72 -7.22 2.75
N LEU A 34 15.99 -8.29 2.41
CA LEU A 34 16.52 -9.65 2.53
C LEU A 34 17.64 -9.86 1.51
N ALA A 35 18.66 -10.65 1.89
CA ALA A 35 19.87 -10.86 1.09
C ALA A 35 19.64 -11.40 -0.34
N ASN A 36 18.50 -11.99 -0.60
CA ASN A 36 18.06 -12.44 -1.93
C ASN A 36 16.83 -11.65 -2.40
N GLY A 37 16.72 -10.39 -1.97
CA GLY A 37 15.57 -9.53 -2.19
C GLY A 37 15.20 -9.38 -3.66
N GLY A 38 13.91 -9.22 -3.88
CA GLY A 38 13.36 -8.99 -5.20
C GLY A 38 13.07 -10.27 -5.96
N SER A 39 12.14 -11.06 -5.46
CA SER A 39 11.41 -11.90 -6.40
C SER A 39 10.30 -11.04 -7.02
N ASP A 40 10.08 -11.19 -8.32
CA ASP A 40 8.95 -10.59 -9.06
C ASP A 40 7.58 -10.83 -8.38
N TYR A 41 7.54 -11.75 -7.43
CA TYR A 41 6.37 -12.12 -6.67
C TYR A 41 5.92 -11.06 -5.63
N LEU A 42 6.82 -10.25 -5.12
CA LEU A 42 6.51 -9.32 -4.03
C LEU A 42 6.01 -7.94 -4.50
N HIS A 43 6.07 -7.66 -5.78
CA HIS A 43 5.70 -6.36 -6.38
C HIS A 43 6.36 -5.14 -5.70
N THR A 44 7.48 -5.35 -5.00
CA THR A 44 8.24 -4.33 -4.29
C THR A 44 9.73 -4.62 -4.40
N ASP A 45 10.58 -3.65 -4.02
CA ASP A 45 12.02 -3.87 -3.88
C ASP A 45 12.39 -4.74 -2.66
N ALA A 46 11.38 -5.29 -1.97
CA ALA A 46 11.49 -6.08 -0.77
C ALA A 46 12.04 -5.34 0.47
N SER A 47 12.16 -4.02 0.43
CA SER A 47 12.42 -3.19 1.62
C SER A 47 11.11 -2.85 2.33
N ILE A 48 11.18 -2.52 3.63
CA ILE A 48 10.02 -1.99 4.37
C ILE A 48 9.53 -0.71 3.70
N HIS A 49 10.45 0.14 3.24
CA HIS A 49 10.15 1.38 2.54
C HIS A 49 9.36 1.13 1.24
N GLY A 50 9.82 0.19 0.42
CA GLY A 50 9.13 -0.20 -0.81
C GLY A 50 7.74 -0.79 -0.54
N ILE A 51 7.60 -1.63 0.49
CA ILE A 51 6.29 -2.17 0.91
C ILE A 51 5.33 -1.04 1.30
N VAL A 52 5.78 -0.06 2.07
CA VAL A 52 4.95 1.09 2.48
C VAL A 52 4.48 1.90 1.28
N HIS A 53 5.38 2.20 0.33
CA HIS A 53 5.01 2.88 -0.90
C HIS A 53 4.04 2.08 -1.76
N HIS A 54 4.25 0.78 -1.88
CA HIS A 54 3.35 -0.11 -2.60
C HIS A 54 1.94 -0.09 -1.98
N VAL A 55 1.83 -0.31 -0.68
CA VAL A 55 0.55 -0.31 0.02
C VAL A 55 -0.18 1.02 -0.11
N ALA A 56 0.53 2.13 0.04
CA ALA A 56 -0.04 3.46 -0.16
C ALA A 56 -0.56 3.64 -1.59
N SER A 57 0.27 3.36 -2.60
CA SER A 57 -0.08 3.50 -4.01
C SER A 57 -1.29 2.64 -4.40
N VAL A 58 -1.35 1.41 -3.92
CA VAL A 58 -2.48 0.50 -4.16
C VAL A 58 -3.78 1.07 -3.58
N ARG A 59 -3.76 1.71 -2.41
CA ARG A 59 -4.94 2.35 -1.83
C ARG A 59 -5.45 3.52 -2.66
N TRP A 60 -4.57 4.38 -3.12
CA TRP A 60 -4.92 5.44 -4.06
C TRP A 60 -5.54 4.85 -5.33
N MET A 61 -4.93 3.78 -5.84
CA MET A 61 -5.39 3.10 -7.05
C MET A 61 -6.81 2.57 -6.90
N TYR A 62 -7.01 1.71 -5.98
CA TYR A 62 -8.31 1.06 -5.82
C TYR A 62 -9.39 2.07 -5.41
N GLY A 63 -9.07 3.04 -4.57
CA GLY A 63 -9.99 4.12 -4.23
C GLY A 63 -10.46 4.88 -5.48
N SER A 64 -9.52 5.29 -6.33
CA SER A 64 -9.81 6.05 -7.53
C SER A 64 -10.58 5.21 -8.57
N ILE A 65 -10.00 4.09 -8.99
CA ILE A 65 -10.58 3.28 -10.08
C ILE A 65 -11.92 2.66 -9.69
N CYS A 66 -11.97 2.05 -8.50
CA CYS A 66 -13.13 1.25 -8.14
C CYS A 66 -14.31 2.08 -7.61
N PHE A 67 -14.04 3.21 -6.96
CA PHE A 67 -15.07 3.94 -6.23
C PHE A 67 -15.23 5.42 -6.61
N ARG A 68 -14.25 6.02 -7.30
CA ARG A 68 -14.25 7.46 -7.63
C ARG A 68 -14.07 7.74 -9.12
N ASN A 69 -14.55 6.86 -9.99
CA ASN A 69 -14.57 7.04 -11.45
C ASN A 69 -13.21 7.40 -12.06
N SER A 70 -12.13 6.85 -11.51
CA SER A 70 -10.76 7.12 -11.96
C SER A 70 -10.38 8.61 -11.90
N GLU A 71 -10.80 9.32 -10.85
CA GLU A 71 -10.53 10.77 -10.67
C GLU A 71 -9.04 11.08 -10.56
N ILE A 72 -8.24 10.13 -10.07
CA ILE A 72 -6.78 10.23 -10.01
C ILE A 72 -6.19 9.32 -11.08
N ARG A 73 -5.41 9.89 -11.98
CA ARG A 73 -4.69 9.12 -12.99
C ARG A 73 -3.38 8.61 -12.43
N TRP A 74 -3.06 7.38 -12.73
CA TRP A 74 -1.85 6.71 -12.24
C TRP A 74 -0.56 7.44 -12.58
N ARG A 75 -0.50 8.04 -13.75
CA ARG A 75 0.63 8.87 -14.14
C ARG A 75 0.86 10.01 -13.16
N GLU A 76 -0.21 10.64 -12.67
CA GLU A 76 -0.14 11.72 -11.69
C GLU A 76 0.37 11.21 -10.34
N VAL A 77 -0.05 10.02 -9.90
CA VAL A 77 0.46 9.40 -8.67
C VAL A 77 1.93 9.01 -8.82
N ALA A 78 2.31 8.40 -9.93
CA ALA A 78 3.71 8.06 -10.22
C ALA A 78 4.61 9.29 -10.25
N ASP A 79 4.16 10.36 -10.90
CA ASP A 79 4.90 11.61 -10.97
C ASP A 79 5.05 12.26 -9.58
N GLN A 80 4.01 12.20 -8.74
CA GLN A 80 4.08 12.66 -7.35
C GLN A 80 5.08 11.86 -6.54
N VAL A 81 5.01 10.53 -6.57
CA VAL A 81 5.95 9.65 -5.86
C VAL A 81 7.38 9.85 -6.34
N ALA A 82 7.58 10.00 -7.65
CA ALA A 82 8.89 10.25 -8.22
C ALA A 82 9.49 11.62 -7.83
N ALA A 83 8.65 12.60 -7.47
CA ALA A 83 9.06 13.91 -7.03
C ALA A 83 9.46 13.97 -5.54
N PHE A 84 9.13 12.95 -4.75
CA PHE A 84 9.50 12.93 -3.34
C PHE A 84 10.98 12.62 -3.15
N GLU A 85 11.64 13.43 -2.32
CA GLU A 85 12.85 12.95 -1.67
C GLU A 85 12.52 11.73 -0.86
N PRO A 86 13.18 10.58 -1.10
CA PRO A 86 12.85 9.36 -0.36
C PRO A 86 13.27 9.53 1.09
N SER A 87 12.31 9.84 1.96
CA SER A 87 12.46 9.86 3.39
C SER A 87 11.41 8.98 4.03
N TRP A 88 11.74 8.37 5.14
CA TRP A 88 10.82 7.50 5.87
C TRP A 88 9.56 8.25 6.32
N SER A 89 9.72 9.49 6.81
CA SER A 89 8.59 10.31 7.21
C SER A 89 7.64 10.62 6.05
N ALA A 90 8.17 10.90 4.85
CA ALA A 90 7.34 11.14 3.67
C ALA A 90 6.61 9.86 3.22
N ALA A 91 7.24 8.70 3.34
CA ALA A 91 6.61 7.42 3.03
C ALA A 91 5.44 7.13 3.98
N ILE A 92 5.62 7.34 5.27
CA ILE A 92 4.57 7.17 6.28
C ILE A 92 3.42 8.17 6.06
N ASP A 93 3.73 9.43 5.78
CA ASP A 93 2.70 10.42 5.46
C ASP A 93 1.89 10.04 4.20
N TYR A 94 2.58 9.57 3.17
CA TYR A 94 1.95 9.06 1.95
C TYR A 94 1.02 7.85 2.22
N LEU A 95 1.46 6.94 3.10
CA LEU A 95 0.66 5.79 3.53
C LEU A 95 -0.63 6.23 4.26
N HIS A 96 -0.52 7.15 5.21
CA HIS A 96 -1.68 7.65 5.96
C HIS A 96 -2.69 8.35 5.05
N ARG A 97 -2.23 9.25 4.18
CA ARG A 97 -3.11 9.91 3.20
C ARG A 97 -3.76 8.93 2.24
N GLY A 98 -3.02 7.90 1.81
CA GLY A 98 -3.59 6.83 0.98
C GLY A 98 -4.67 6.03 1.70
N HIS A 99 -4.50 5.78 3.00
CA HIS A 99 -5.52 5.13 3.82
C HIS A 99 -6.78 5.99 3.97
N GLU A 100 -6.64 7.25 4.30
CA GLU A 100 -7.77 8.18 4.40
C GLU A 100 -8.56 8.24 3.08
N TYR A 101 -7.87 8.44 1.96
CA TYR A 101 -8.47 8.44 0.64
C TYR A 101 -9.22 7.13 0.33
N TRP A 102 -8.62 5.99 0.64
CA TRP A 102 -9.24 4.68 0.48
C TRP A 102 -10.52 4.54 1.30
N MET A 103 -10.47 4.85 2.58
CA MET A 103 -11.63 4.74 3.48
C MET A 103 -12.76 5.67 3.06
N GLU A 104 -12.46 6.89 2.65
CA GLU A 104 -13.44 7.85 2.14
C GLU A 104 -14.07 7.42 0.82
N SER A 105 -13.32 6.71 -0.04
CA SER A 105 -13.75 6.31 -1.38
C SER A 105 -15.02 5.45 -1.36
N TRP A 106 -15.17 4.61 -0.36
CA TRP A 106 -16.31 3.71 -0.21
C TRP A 106 -17.16 3.96 1.05
N ALA A 107 -16.87 5.03 1.80
CA ALA A 107 -17.58 5.37 3.03
C ALA A 107 -19.11 5.52 2.86
N ARG A 108 -19.54 5.96 1.66
CA ARG A 108 -20.95 6.20 1.32
C ARG A 108 -21.60 5.06 0.53
N LEU A 109 -20.93 3.93 0.41
CA LEU A 109 -21.47 2.77 -0.29
C LEU A 109 -22.73 2.28 0.41
N THR A 110 -23.82 2.15 -0.35
CA THR A 110 -25.11 1.66 0.16
C THR A 110 -25.42 0.23 -0.27
N ASP A 111 -24.83 -0.20 -1.38
CA ASP A 111 -24.97 -1.55 -1.91
C ASP A 111 -23.57 -2.18 -2.08
N ILE A 112 -23.28 -3.17 -1.25
CA ILE A 112 -21.99 -3.88 -1.28
C ILE A 112 -21.88 -4.87 -2.45
N GLU A 113 -23.00 -5.26 -3.05
CA GLU A 113 -23.02 -6.13 -4.24
C GLU A 113 -22.89 -5.34 -5.54
N GLU A 114 -22.89 -4.01 -5.48
CA GLU A 114 -22.70 -3.17 -6.65
C GLU A 114 -21.41 -3.54 -7.38
N ILE A 115 -21.53 -3.81 -8.68
CA ILE A 115 -20.40 -4.19 -9.53
C ILE A 115 -19.54 -2.97 -9.84
N ARG A 116 -18.26 -3.06 -9.57
CA ARG A 116 -17.26 -2.00 -9.72
C ARG A 116 -16.12 -2.42 -10.63
N PRO A 117 -15.58 -1.50 -11.44
CA PRO A 117 -14.40 -1.78 -12.24
C PRO A 117 -13.17 -2.03 -11.36
N THR A 118 -12.19 -2.75 -11.90
CA THR A 118 -10.86 -2.91 -11.30
C THR A 118 -9.77 -2.62 -12.33
N ASN A 119 -8.54 -2.40 -11.87
CA ASN A 119 -7.39 -2.23 -12.75
C ASN A 119 -7.03 -3.49 -13.55
N TRP A 120 -7.55 -4.66 -13.18
CA TRP A 120 -7.31 -5.93 -13.90
C TRP A 120 -8.26 -6.13 -15.10
N LYS A 121 -8.97 -5.10 -15.53
CA LYS A 121 -10.00 -5.22 -16.57
C LYS A 121 -11.10 -6.23 -16.22
N LYS A 122 -11.34 -6.42 -14.91
CA LYS A 122 -12.42 -7.24 -14.36
C LYS A 122 -13.36 -6.34 -13.60
N GLU A 123 -14.60 -6.78 -13.52
CA GLU A 123 -15.62 -6.17 -12.69
C GLU A 123 -15.91 -7.09 -11.52
N LEU A 124 -15.94 -6.55 -10.32
CA LEU A 124 -16.16 -7.30 -9.08
C LEU A 124 -17.18 -6.60 -8.20
N PRO A 125 -17.91 -7.34 -7.35
CA PRO A 125 -18.73 -6.72 -6.31
C PRO A 125 -17.86 -5.89 -5.37
N ALA A 126 -18.41 -4.76 -4.92
CA ALA A 126 -17.69 -3.83 -4.05
C ALA A 126 -17.12 -4.51 -2.79
N TRP A 127 -17.90 -5.40 -2.16
CA TRP A 127 -17.45 -6.12 -0.97
C TRP A 127 -16.16 -6.91 -1.22
N ARG A 128 -16.04 -7.52 -2.39
CA ARG A 128 -14.85 -8.33 -2.71
C ARG A 128 -13.60 -7.49 -2.91
N ILE A 129 -13.76 -6.30 -3.49
CA ILE A 129 -12.66 -5.35 -3.62
C ILE A 129 -12.20 -4.88 -2.23
N ILE A 130 -13.14 -4.51 -1.36
CA ILE A 130 -12.83 -4.07 0.00
C ILE A 130 -12.16 -5.19 0.79
N GLN A 131 -12.69 -6.41 0.74
CA GLN A 131 -12.09 -7.57 1.40
C GLN A 131 -10.66 -7.84 0.91
N THR A 132 -10.43 -7.76 -0.40
CA THR A 132 -9.09 -7.94 -0.97
C THR A 132 -8.11 -6.92 -0.39
N MET A 133 -8.50 -5.66 -0.25
CA MET A 133 -7.67 -4.61 0.33
C MET A 133 -7.41 -4.85 1.83
N ASN A 134 -8.40 -5.30 2.58
CA ASN A 134 -8.23 -5.64 4.00
C ASN A 134 -7.23 -6.79 4.20
N GLN A 135 -7.31 -7.81 3.35
CA GLN A 135 -6.35 -8.93 3.36
C GLN A 135 -4.95 -8.50 2.94
N HIS A 136 -4.85 -7.57 2.00
CA HIS A 136 -3.59 -7.01 1.53
C HIS A 136 -2.81 -6.29 2.66
N ASP A 137 -3.51 -5.56 3.53
CA ASP A 137 -2.90 -4.91 4.67
C ASP A 137 -2.29 -5.90 5.66
N SER A 138 -3.04 -6.94 6.04
CA SER A 138 -2.57 -7.98 6.94
C SER A 138 -1.40 -8.78 6.33
N TYR A 139 -1.45 -9.03 5.01
CA TYR A 139 -0.36 -9.67 4.29
C TYR A 139 0.94 -8.87 4.38
N HIS A 140 0.87 -7.57 4.12
CA HIS A 140 2.05 -6.70 4.18
C HIS A 140 2.52 -6.43 5.61
N ALA A 141 1.63 -6.37 6.58
CA ALA A 141 2.01 -6.33 8.00
C ALA A 141 2.88 -7.53 8.39
N GLY A 142 2.49 -8.73 7.94
CA GLY A 142 3.28 -9.95 8.15
C GLY A 142 4.66 -9.89 7.47
N GLN A 143 4.75 -9.36 6.25
CA GLN A 143 6.02 -9.18 5.56
C GLN A 143 6.95 -8.20 6.30
N ILE A 144 6.42 -7.06 6.76
CA ILE A 144 7.18 -6.08 7.54
C ILE A 144 7.68 -6.68 8.84
N ALA A 145 6.81 -7.40 9.57
CA ALA A 145 7.19 -8.08 10.81
C ALA A 145 8.34 -9.07 10.59
N MET A 146 8.30 -9.86 9.51
CA MET A 146 9.38 -10.79 9.17
C MET A 146 10.68 -10.08 8.78
N LEU A 147 10.61 -8.99 8.04
CA LEU A 147 11.78 -8.17 7.70
C LEU A 147 12.44 -7.62 8.97
N ARG A 148 11.66 -7.06 9.87
CA ARG A 148 12.15 -6.54 11.17
C ARG A 148 12.81 -7.64 12.01
N TYR A 149 12.20 -8.82 12.06
CA TYR A 149 12.76 -9.95 12.79
C TYR A 149 14.07 -10.46 12.19
N ALA A 150 14.14 -10.54 10.85
CA ALA A 150 15.30 -11.12 10.16
C ALA A 150 16.54 -10.20 10.21
N VAL A 151 16.36 -8.90 10.41
CA VAL A 151 17.45 -7.93 10.23
C VAL A 151 17.93 -7.29 11.52
N GLY A 152 17.15 -7.32 12.59
CA GLY A 152 17.53 -6.95 13.97
C GLY A 152 18.13 -5.56 14.21
N GLU A 153 18.99 -5.05 13.33
CA GLU A 153 19.70 -3.77 13.50
C GLU A 153 19.47 -2.84 12.30
N SER A 154 19.57 -1.53 12.54
CA SER A 154 19.39 -0.53 11.47
C SER A 154 20.55 -0.59 10.46
N GLN A 155 20.21 -0.56 9.18
CA GLN A 155 21.19 -0.45 8.10
C GLN A 155 21.18 0.96 7.54
N GLU A 156 22.32 1.41 7.00
CA GLU A 156 22.36 2.65 6.25
C GLU A 156 21.56 2.53 4.95
N LYS A 157 20.88 3.60 4.58
CA LYS A 157 20.11 3.69 3.33
C LYS A 157 21.05 3.47 2.14
N PRO A 158 20.81 2.45 1.28
CA PRO A 158 21.58 2.26 0.06
C PRO A 158 21.41 3.44 -0.88
N THR A 159 22.48 3.85 -1.52
CA THR A 159 22.48 5.04 -2.41
C THR A 159 21.56 4.87 -3.63
N SER A 160 21.39 3.63 -4.08
CA SER A 160 20.53 3.26 -5.23
C SER A 160 19.05 3.06 -4.87
N ALA A 161 18.74 2.79 -3.61
CA ALA A 161 17.39 2.39 -3.21
C ALA A 161 16.32 3.46 -3.52
N ALA A 162 16.70 4.72 -3.54
CA ALA A 162 15.80 5.81 -3.88
C ALA A 162 15.31 5.74 -5.34
N GLU A 163 16.21 5.45 -6.27
CA GLU A 163 15.86 5.33 -7.69
C GLU A 163 15.11 4.03 -7.96
N ASP A 164 15.51 2.93 -7.32
CA ASP A 164 14.83 1.65 -7.42
C ASP A 164 13.38 1.73 -6.94
N ILE A 165 13.10 2.44 -5.84
CA ILE A 165 11.74 2.68 -5.37
C ILE A 165 10.95 3.54 -6.36
N ARG A 166 11.53 4.62 -6.86
CA ARG A 166 10.89 5.46 -7.87
C ARG A 166 10.55 4.66 -9.12
N GLN A 167 11.48 3.81 -9.58
CA GLN A 167 11.26 2.96 -10.74
C GLN A 167 10.17 1.93 -10.46
N HIS A 168 10.22 1.28 -9.29
CA HIS A 168 9.20 0.31 -8.89
C HIS A 168 7.80 0.94 -8.79
N CYS A 169 7.70 2.16 -8.23
CA CYS A 169 6.43 2.88 -8.20
C CYS A 169 5.94 3.20 -9.61
N ARG A 170 6.83 3.63 -10.52
CA ARG A 170 6.49 3.85 -11.93
C ARG A 170 6.00 2.58 -12.61
N ASP A 171 6.69 1.47 -12.42
CA ASP A 171 6.35 0.19 -13.04
C ASP A 171 5.06 -0.42 -12.47
N SER A 172 4.84 -0.30 -11.17
CA SER A 172 3.61 -0.76 -10.50
C SER A 172 2.38 0.05 -10.90
N ILE A 173 2.57 1.24 -11.42
CA ILE A 173 1.54 2.21 -11.78
C ILE A 173 1.31 2.22 -13.31
N ALA A 174 2.19 1.62 -14.09
CA ALA A 174 2.11 1.57 -15.55
C ALA A 174 1.05 0.59 -16.11
N TRP A 175 0.09 0.16 -15.31
CA TRP A 175 -1.02 -0.74 -15.66
C TRP A 175 -2.21 -0.01 -16.28
#